data_0370dc6dd163825c283d685dccd75159
#
_entry.id   0370dc6dd163825c283d685dccd75159
#
_cell.length_a   1.000
_cell.length_b   1.000
_cell.length_c   1.000
_cell.angle_alpha   90.00
_cell.angle_beta   90.00
_cell.angle_gamma   90.00
#
_symmetry.space_group_name_H-M   'P 1'
#
loop_
_entity.id
_entity.type
_entity.pdbx_description
1 polymer ?
#
loop_
_entity_poly.entity_id
_entity_poly.type
_entity_poly.pdbx_seq_one_letter_code
_entity_poly.pdbx_strand_id
1 'polypeptide(L)'
;LTASLQAQWKMEQQQREQIIQLSHELKTPLAVIEGNADLLAEDEALTPEQREQVEAILRGTEQTRTYLLKIRAQVQTPLKYKRP
;
A
#
# COMPACT_ATOMS: atom_id res chain seq x y z
N LEU A 1 -24.99 -22.79 14.65
CA LEU A 1 -24.99 -21.35 14.37
C LEU A 1 -23.76 -20.66 14.91
N THR A 2 -23.48 -20.91 16.18
CA THR A 2 -22.36 -20.29 16.84
C THR A 2 -21.04 -20.66 16.18
N ALA A 3 -20.91 -21.94 15.83
CA ALA A 3 -19.68 -22.41 15.18
C ALA A 3 -19.49 -21.76 13.81
N SER A 4 -20.58 -21.58 13.08
CA SER A 4 -20.55 -20.92 11.78
C SER A 4 -20.12 -19.47 11.90
N LEU A 5 -20.66 -18.77 12.88
CA LEU A 5 -20.31 -17.38 13.09
C LEU A 5 -18.85 -17.23 13.51
N GLN A 6 -18.38 -18.15 14.36
CA GLN A 6 -16.98 -18.13 14.77
C GLN A 6 -16.05 -18.40 13.62
N ALA A 7 -16.39 -19.35 12.75
CA ALA A 7 -15.58 -19.65 11.58
C ALA A 7 -15.52 -18.47 10.63
N GLN A 8 -16.67 -17.82 10.43
CA GLN A 8 -16.75 -16.66 9.57
C GLN A 8 -15.92 -15.51 10.14
N TRP A 9 -16.00 -15.29 11.43
CA TRP A 9 -15.23 -14.24 12.08
C TRP A 9 -13.72 -14.49 11.95
N LYS A 10 -13.31 -15.76 12.12
CA LYS A 10 -11.92 -16.13 11.95
C LYS A 10 -11.42 -15.85 10.54
N MET A 11 -12.22 -16.19 9.54
CA MET A 11 -11.85 -15.95 8.16
C MET A 11 -11.67 -14.47 7.89
N GLU A 12 -12.56 -13.65 8.40
CA GLU A 12 -12.47 -12.21 8.23
C GLU A 12 -11.22 -11.65 8.88
N GLN A 13 -10.87 -12.16 10.06
CA GLN A 13 -9.67 -11.75 10.75
C GLN A 13 -8.43 -12.11 9.95
N GLN A 14 -8.39 -13.32 9.41
CA GLN A 14 -7.27 -13.74 8.59
C GLN A 14 -7.12 -12.89 7.34
N GLN A 15 -8.22 -12.55 6.71
CA GLN A 15 -8.18 -11.69 5.54
C GLN A 15 -7.61 -10.31 5.88
N ARG A 16 -8.03 -9.76 7.01
CA ARG A 16 -7.48 -8.46 7.45
C ARG A 16 -5.99 -8.54 7.68
N GLU A 17 -5.56 -9.59 8.35
CA GLU A 17 -4.13 -9.77 8.61
C GLU A 17 -3.33 -9.92 7.35
N GLN A 18 -3.89 -10.63 6.36
CA GLN A 18 -3.22 -10.79 5.08
C GLN A 18 -3.10 -9.46 4.34
N ILE A 19 -4.13 -8.64 4.39
CA ILE A 19 -4.10 -7.34 3.74
C ILE A 19 -3.07 -6.43 4.41
N ILE A 20 -3.01 -6.43 5.72
CA ILE A 20 -2.03 -5.64 6.46
C ILE A 20 -0.61 -6.13 6.12
N GLN A 21 -0.43 -7.43 6.12
CA GLN A 21 0.86 -8.04 5.79
C GLN A 21 1.29 -7.66 4.37
N LEU A 22 0.37 -7.79 3.42
CA LEU A 22 0.65 -7.46 2.03
C LEU A 22 1.02 -5.99 1.88
N SER A 23 0.32 -5.11 2.57
CA SER A 23 0.62 -3.69 2.49
C SER A 23 2.02 -3.39 3.02
N HIS A 24 2.46 -4.09 4.06
CA HIS A 24 3.81 -3.96 4.57
C HIS A 24 4.84 -4.46 3.57
N GLU A 25 4.56 -5.62 2.95
CA GLU A 25 5.49 -6.21 2.01
C GLU A 25 5.63 -5.39 0.75
N LEU A 26 4.59 -4.69 0.35
CA LEU A 26 4.65 -3.84 -0.84
C LEU A 26 5.42 -2.55 -0.61
N LYS A 27 5.59 -2.14 0.62
CA LYS A 27 6.38 -0.94 0.92
C LYS A 27 7.83 -1.08 0.48
N THR A 28 8.38 -2.27 0.61
CA THR A 28 9.77 -2.50 0.26
C THR A 28 10.04 -2.30 -1.22
N PRO A 29 9.32 -2.96 -2.14
CA PRO A 29 9.54 -2.69 -3.56
C PRO A 29 9.21 -1.25 -3.96
N LEU A 30 8.22 -0.64 -3.32
CA LEU A 30 7.92 0.76 -3.60
C LEU A 30 9.09 1.66 -3.23
N ALA A 31 9.72 1.40 -2.08
CA ALA A 31 10.87 2.17 -1.66
C ALA A 31 12.04 2.02 -2.63
N VAL A 32 12.22 0.82 -3.17
CA VAL A 32 13.28 0.57 -4.16
C VAL A 32 12.99 1.37 -5.43
N ILE A 33 11.76 1.34 -5.91
CA ILE A 33 11.38 2.08 -7.12
C ILE A 33 11.56 3.58 -6.90
N GLU A 34 11.08 4.10 -5.77
CA GLU A 34 11.22 5.52 -5.45
C GLU A 34 12.67 5.94 -5.35
N GLY A 35 13.47 5.13 -4.67
CA GLY A 35 14.87 5.44 -4.50
C GLY A 35 15.62 5.53 -5.82
N ASN A 36 15.34 4.58 -6.71
CA ASN A 36 15.99 4.59 -8.02
C ASN A 36 15.48 5.74 -8.88
N ALA A 37 14.20 6.04 -8.82
CA ALA A 37 13.65 7.16 -9.56
C ALA A 37 14.22 8.49 -9.07
N ASP A 38 14.39 8.64 -7.74
CA ASP A 38 15.00 9.82 -7.16
C ASP A 38 16.43 9.98 -7.63
N LEU A 39 17.18 8.89 -7.68
CA LEU A 39 18.55 8.93 -8.17
C LEU A 39 18.62 9.34 -9.63
N LEU A 40 17.72 8.80 -10.45
CA LEU A 40 17.65 9.18 -11.85
C LEU A 40 17.31 10.67 -12.00
N ALA A 41 16.44 11.17 -11.14
CA ALA A 41 16.03 12.57 -11.22
C ALA A 41 17.18 13.54 -10.95
N GLU A 42 18.23 13.09 -10.28
CA GLU A 42 19.39 13.91 -10.00
C GLU A 42 20.30 14.09 -11.21
N ASP A 43 20.13 13.27 -12.24
CA ASP A 43 20.95 13.32 -13.43
C ASP A 43 20.57 14.52 -14.28
N GLU A 44 21.49 15.46 -14.43
CA GLU A 44 21.26 16.66 -15.22
C GLU A 44 21.22 16.40 -16.71
N ALA A 45 21.72 15.24 -17.13
CA ALA A 45 21.77 14.87 -18.54
C ALA A 45 20.46 14.25 -19.04
N LEU A 46 19.47 14.11 -18.20
CA LEU A 46 18.17 13.58 -18.62
C LEU A 46 17.53 14.50 -19.67
N THR A 47 16.99 13.89 -20.71
CA THR A 47 16.16 14.65 -21.65
C THR A 47 14.88 15.09 -20.97
N PRO A 48 14.19 16.11 -21.48
CA PRO A 48 12.91 16.52 -20.92
C PRO A 48 11.90 15.36 -20.90
N GLU A 49 11.92 14.50 -21.90
CA GLU A 49 11.03 13.34 -21.96
C GLU A 49 11.36 12.34 -20.87
N GLN A 50 12.64 12.09 -20.67
CA GLN A 50 13.07 11.16 -19.62
C GLN A 50 12.72 11.70 -18.24
N ARG A 51 12.90 13.00 -18.04
CA ARG A 51 12.56 13.62 -16.78
C ARG A 51 11.07 13.51 -16.50
N GLU A 52 10.27 13.69 -17.52
CA GLU A 52 8.82 13.53 -17.39
C GLU A 52 8.45 12.11 -16.98
N GLN A 53 9.15 11.12 -17.57
CA GLN A 53 8.92 9.72 -17.21
C GLN A 53 9.29 9.43 -15.77
N VAL A 54 10.42 9.96 -15.32
CA VAL A 54 10.83 9.77 -13.93
C VAL A 54 9.82 10.38 -12.97
N GLU A 55 9.33 11.57 -13.31
CA GLU A 55 8.32 12.22 -12.47
C GLU A 55 7.03 11.43 -12.44
N ALA A 56 6.66 10.81 -13.55
CA ALA A 56 5.48 9.96 -13.60
C ALA A 56 5.64 8.74 -12.69
N ILE A 57 6.83 8.15 -12.69
CA ILE A 57 7.11 7.01 -11.80
C ILE A 57 6.97 7.43 -10.34
N LEU A 58 7.52 8.57 -9.99
CA LEU A 58 7.45 9.06 -8.63
C LEU A 58 6.01 9.36 -8.20
N ARG A 59 5.22 9.94 -9.10
CA ARG A 59 3.80 10.17 -8.79
C ARG A 59 3.05 8.87 -8.60
N GLY A 60 3.34 7.89 -9.46
CA GLY A 60 2.69 6.58 -9.36
C GLY A 60 3.02 5.87 -8.06
N THR A 61 4.27 5.89 -7.66
CA THR A 61 4.66 5.23 -6.41
C THR A 61 4.05 5.94 -5.21
N GLU A 62 3.98 7.27 -5.25
CA GLU A 62 3.36 8.00 -4.16
C GLU A 62 1.87 7.72 -4.06
N GLN A 63 1.18 7.67 -5.20
CA GLN A 63 -0.24 7.30 -5.21
C GLN A 63 -0.47 5.92 -4.65
N THR A 64 0.38 4.97 -5.03
CA THR A 64 0.28 3.61 -4.53
C THR A 64 0.51 3.57 -3.03
N ARG A 65 1.49 4.30 -2.55
CA ARG A 65 1.77 4.36 -1.11
C ARG A 65 0.56 4.92 -0.35
N THR A 66 -0.03 5.97 -0.85
CA THR A 66 -1.22 6.56 -0.24
C THR A 66 -2.37 5.57 -0.23
N TYR A 67 -2.54 4.84 -1.32
CA TYR A 67 -3.58 3.84 -1.43
C TYR A 67 -3.40 2.72 -0.40
N LEU A 68 -2.16 2.26 -0.25
CA LEU A 68 -1.86 1.22 0.74
C LEU A 68 -2.16 1.69 2.16
N LEU A 69 -1.85 2.94 2.46
CA LEU A 69 -2.17 3.50 3.77
C LEU A 69 -3.67 3.55 4.00
N LYS A 70 -4.44 3.90 2.98
CA LYS A 70 -5.89 3.93 3.10
C LYS A 70 -6.48 2.55 3.34
N ILE A 71 -6.00 1.57 2.58
CA ILE A 71 -6.47 0.20 2.74
C ILE A 71 -6.17 -0.28 4.14
N ARG A 72 -4.96 -0.03 4.60
CA ARG A 72 -4.53 -0.46 5.91
C ARG A 72 -5.38 0.18 7.00
N ALA A 73 -5.66 1.47 6.87
CA ALA A 73 -6.48 2.17 7.84
C ALA A 73 -7.89 1.60 7.87
N GLN A 74 -8.47 1.30 6.72
CA GLN A 74 -9.80 0.73 6.65
C GLN A 74 -9.87 -0.63 7.32
N VAL A 75 -8.84 -1.43 7.13
CA VAL A 75 -8.80 -2.77 7.69
C VAL A 75 -8.56 -2.73 9.20
N GLN A 76 -7.79 -1.76 9.66
CA GLN A 76 -7.42 -1.67 11.06
C GLN A 76 -8.44 -0.98 11.94
N THR A 77 -9.54 -0.49 11.38
CA THR A 77 -10.55 0.17 12.17
C THR A 77 -11.90 -0.52 12.09
N PRO A 78 -11.95 -1.82 12.36
CA PRO A 78 -13.25 -2.51 12.34
C PRO A 78 -14.01 -2.40 13.64
N LEU A 79 -13.37 -1.92 14.67
CA LEU A 79 -13.93 -1.98 16.01
C LEU A 79 -15.13 -1.09 16.23
N LYS A 80 -15.30 -0.11 15.39
CA LYS A 80 -16.45 0.75 15.52
C LYS A 80 -17.76 0.02 15.29
N TYR A 81 -17.71 -1.13 14.67
CA TYR A 81 -18.89 -1.94 14.46
C TYR A 81 -19.31 -2.69 15.70
N LYS A 82 -18.44 -2.79 16.67
CA LYS A 82 -18.75 -3.51 17.88
C LYS A 82 -19.43 -2.67 18.91
N ARG A 83 -19.50 -1.40 18.66
CA ARG A 83 -20.13 -0.51 19.61
C ARG A 83 -21.62 -0.57 19.47
N PRO A 84 -22.31 -0.86 20.53
CA PRO A 84 -23.76 -0.84 20.48
C PRO A 84 -24.26 0.58 20.34
#